data_811a09bc225e187035607b9cf8aa12b4
#
_entry.id   811a09bc225e187035607b9cf8aa12b4
#
_cell.length_a   1.000
_cell.length_b   1.000
_cell.length_c   1.000
_cell.angle_alpha   90.00
_cell.angle_beta   90.00
_cell.angle_gamma   90.00
#
_symmetry.space_group_name_H-M   'P 1'
#
loop_
_entity.id
_entity.type
_entity.pdbx_description
1 polymer ?
#
loop_
_entity_poly.entity_id
_entity_poly.type
_entity_poly.pdbx_seq_one_letter_code
_entity_poly.pdbx_strand_id
1 'polypeptide(L)'
;MRTASKVALVALGLAGLGVGGFKLFQPQIATALLTRVVADRVGRDATHGLPDGLHVVLCGTGSPLPDPSRAGPCTLVIAGTRLFVVDAGESGARNLTLMGMPTGRVEALFLTHFHSDHIDGMGPMLLMRWSGKPNMAPLPVHGPPGVEQVVAGFNMAYALDNGYRVAHHGPAIMPPGGGGATALPFAIGAAPVVIVDDGGVRITAFAVNHGPVQPAVGYRFDYKGRSAVLSGDTAPSPALVAAARGADVLVHEALQPKMVGLLTDALVAKGIANTAQITRDIVNYHTSPEQAADAAKAAGVKQLLLNHLVPPLPFAFAYPAFLGDAAKHFSGPITVGEDGMILTLPAGSTTITQKKLL
;
A
#
# COMPACT_ATOMS: atom_id res chain seq x y z
N MET A 1 24.93 59.47 -3.47
CA MET A 1 25.54 58.17 -3.77
C MET A 1 26.32 57.52 -2.62
N ARG A 2 26.99 58.26 -1.72
CA ARG A 2 27.83 57.67 -0.63
C ARG A 2 27.05 57.00 0.50
N THR A 3 25.81 57.35 0.79
CA THR A 3 25.00 56.80 1.89
C THR A 3 24.40 55.42 1.53
N ALA A 4 23.92 55.24 0.28
CA ALA A 4 23.37 53.95 -0.19
C ALA A 4 24.42 52.85 -0.25
N SER A 5 25.68 53.18 -0.60
CA SER A 5 26.78 52.21 -0.61
C SER A 5 27.18 51.75 0.81
N LYS A 6 27.08 52.63 1.82
CA LYS A 6 27.36 52.24 3.22
C LYS A 6 26.27 51.33 3.80
N VAL A 7 25.03 51.60 3.51
CA VAL A 7 23.88 50.76 3.93
C VAL A 7 23.99 49.37 3.31
N ALA A 8 24.33 49.30 2.01
CA ALA A 8 24.51 48.00 1.33
C ALA A 8 25.69 47.20 1.91
N LEU A 9 26.79 47.83 2.24
CA LEU A 9 27.95 47.17 2.87
C LEU A 9 27.66 46.66 4.30
N VAL A 10 26.88 47.41 5.08
CA VAL A 10 26.42 46.98 6.41
C VAL A 10 25.46 45.81 6.30
N ALA A 11 24.51 45.84 5.37
CA ALA A 11 23.57 44.76 5.12
C ALA A 11 24.27 43.46 4.66
N LEU A 12 25.27 43.58 3.78
CA LEU A 12 26.11 42.44 3.35
C LEU A 12 26.93 41.89 4.50
N GLY A 13 27.51 42.78 5.37
CA GLY A 13 28.25 42.35 6.56
C GLY A 13 27.38 41.63 7.57
N LEU A 14 26.15 42.11 7.83
CA LEU A 14 25.18 41.43 8.72
C LEU A 14 24.71 40.12 8.14
N ALA A 15 24.47 40.04 6.83
CA ALA A 15 24.12 38.79 6.14
C ALA A 15 25.31 37.79 6.22
N GLY A 16 26.55 38.25 6.02
CA GLY A 16 27.72 37.42 6.13
C GLY A 16 27.98 36.90 7.56
N LEU A 17 27.78 37.75 8.58
CA LEU A 17 27.83 37.35 9.99
C LEU A 17 26.67 36.37 10.35
N GLY A 18 25.50 36.58 9.81
CA GLY A 18 24.34 35.66 9.98
C GLY A 18 24.61 34.28 9.36
N VAL A 19 25.12 34.25 8.12
CA VAL A 19 25.51 33.01 7.43
C VAL A 19 26.70 32.32 8.12
N GLY A 20 27.70 33.08 8.51
CA GLY A 20 28.87 32.56 9.23
C GLY A 20 28.49 32.01 10.61
N GLY A 21 27.69 32.75 11.36
CA GLY A 21 27.14 32.29 12.64
C GLY A 21 26.25 31.04 12.49
N PHE A 22 25.38 31.03 11.49
CA PHE A 22 24.57 29.84 11.21
C PHE A 22 25.43 28.61 10.89
N LYS A 23 26.42 28.73 10.02
CA LYS A 23 27.36 27.64 9.71
C LYS A 23 28.13 27.15 10.93
N LEU A 24 28.56 28.07 11.81
CA LEU A 24 29.29 27.73 13.03
C LEU A 24 28.44 26.92 14.01
N PHE A 25 27.15 27.26 14.15
CA PHE A 25 26.21 26.57 15.05
C PHE A 25 25.37 25.50 14.36
N GLN A 26 25.53 25.29 13.05
CA GLN A 26 24.76 24.30 12.27
C GLN A 26 24.79 22.90 12.90
N PRO A 27 25.92 22.35 13.40
CA PRO A 27 25.91 21.00 14.01
C PRO A 27 25.02 20.94 15.27
N GLN A 28 25.07 21.96 16.12
CA GLN A 28 24.30 22.03 17.36
C GLN A 28 22.80 22.17 17.05
N ILE A 29 22.47 23.05 16.10
CA ILE A 29 21.07 23.23 15.63
C ILE A 29 20.54 21.93 14.99
N ALA A 30 21.34 21.31 14.13
CA ALA A 30 20.97 20.05 13.48
C ALA A 30 20.77 18.93 14.50
N THR A 31 21.66 18.82 15.50
CA THR A 31 21.53 17.83 16.59
C THR A 31 20.27 18.07 17.41
N ALA A 32 19.97 19.31 17.79
CA ALA A 32 18.78 19.65 18.55
C ALA A 32 17.49 19.36 17.77
N LEU A 33 17.46 19.69 16.46
CA LEU A 33 16.35 19.35 15.57
C LEU A 33 16.19 17.85 15.43
N LEU A 34 17.29 17.12 15.20
CA LEU A 34 17.26 15.66 15.08
C LEU A 34 16.75 15.01 16.37
N THR A 35 17.20 15.49 17.53
CA THR A 35 16.73 15.00 18.83
C THR A 35 15.21 15.14 18.97
N ARG A 36 14.64 16.28 18.56
CA ARG A 36 13.18 16.48 18.55
C ARG A 36 12.48 15.51 17.59
N VAL A 37 12.97 15.45 16.34
CA VAL A 37 12.37 14.55 15.32
C VAL A 37 12.40 13.09 15.79
N VAL A 38 13.52 12.66 16.40
CA VAL A 38 13.65 11.31 16.95
C VAL A 38 12.64 11.09 18.10
N ALA A 39 12.57 12.04 19.04
CA ALA A 39 11.64 11.95 20.17
C ALA A 39 10.17 11.90 19.73
N ASP A 40 9.81 12.64 18.68
CA ASP A 40 8.45 12.67 18.15
C ASP A 40 8.07 11.42 17.33
N ARG A 41 9.06 10.75 16.74
CA ARG A 41 8.81 9.61 15.84
C ARG A 41 9.04 8.25 16.47
N VAL A 42 10.03 8.12 17.36
CA VAL A 42 10.35 6.84 18.01
C VAL A 42 9.25 6.43 18.97
N GLY A 43 8.79 5.19 18.84
CA GLY A 43 7.69 4.64 19.66
C GLY A 43 6.30 5.12 19.24
N ARG A 44 6.18 5.88 18.14
CA ARG A 44 4.87 6.23 17.62
C ARG A 44 4.13 4.98 17.17
N ASP A 45 2.92 4.80 17.68
CA ASP A 45 1.96 3.78 17.21
C ASP A 45 0.71 4.50 16.69
N ALA A 46 0.59 4.55 15.36
CA ALA A 46 -0.52 5.24 14.68
C ALA A 46 -1.87 4.52 14.85
N THR A 47 -1.87 3.31 15.41
CA THR A 47 -3.11 2.60 15.77
C THR A 47 -3.68 3.09 17.11
N HIS A 48 -2.87 3.77 17.93
CA HIS A 48 -3.35 4.37 19.19
C HIS A 48 -4.40 5.44 18.91
N GLY A 49 -5.52 5.34 19.58
CA GLY A 49 -6.65 6.28 19.45
C GLY A 49 -7.53 6.03 18.22
N LEU A 50 -7.28 5.01 17.43
CA LEU A 50 -8.28 4.56 16.45
C LEU A 50 -9.48 3.96 17.20
N PRO A 51 -10.72 4.30 16.81
CA PRO A 51 -11.90 3.68 17.39
C PRO A 51 -11.92 2.18 17.06
N ASP A 52 -12.57 1.36 17.89
CA ASP A 52 -12.82 -0.03 17.52
C ASP A 52 -13.63 -0.08 16.20
N GLY A 53 -13.17 -0.86 15.27
CA GLY A 53 -13.72 -0.91 13.91
C GLY A 53 -12.78 -1.51 12.90
N LEU A 54 -13.11 -1.29 11.64
CA LEU A 54 -12.31 -1.68 10.50
C LEU A 54 -11.60 -0.46 9.91
N HIS A 55 -10.30 -0.58 9.62
CA HIS A 55 -9.55 0.51 8.99
C HIS A 55 -8.80 -0.01 7.78
N VAL A 56 -8.77 0.78 6.72
CA VAL A 56 -8.03 0.49 5.48
C VAL A 56 -6.95 1.54 5.33
N VAL A 57 -5.70 1.11 5.29
CA VAL A 57 -4.51 1.98 5.17
C VAL A 57 -3.80 1.64 3.87
N LEU A 58 -3.65 2.61 2.99
CA LEU A 58 -2.91 2.44 1.74
C LEU A 58 -1.42 2.66 2.00
N CYS A 59 -0.64 1.59 2.03
CA CYS A 59 0.81 1.64 2.16
C CYS A 59 1.53 1.71 0.81
N GLY A 60 0.82 1.40 -0.28
CA GLY A 60 1.30 1.56 -1.64
C GLY A 60 0.14 1.55 -2.62
N THR A 61 0.12 2.53 -3.51
CA THR A 61 -0.98 2.78 -4.46
C THR A 61 -0.52 2.78 -5.91
N GLY A 62 0.77 2.53 -6.15
CA GLY A 62 1.36 2.43 -7.47
C GLY A 62 1.12 1.08 -8.13
N SER A 63 1.71 0.93 -9.28
CA SER A 63 1.68 -0.22 -10.19
C SER A 63 3.13 -0.55 -10.61
N PRO A 64 3.38 -1.55 -11.47
CA PRO A 64 4.75 -1.84 -11.91
C PRO A 64 5.40 -0.71 -12.71
N LEU A 65 4.63 0.28 -13.18
CA LEU A 65 5.20 1.47 -13.82
C LEU A 65 5.76 2.44 -12.77
N PRO A 66 7.03 2.88 -12.90
CA PRO A 66 7.69 3.70 -11.89
C PRO A 66 6.94 5.00 -11.58
N ASP A 67 6.64 5.23 -10.32
CA ASP A 67 6.06 6.48 -9.81
C ASP A 67 6.87 6.94 -8.58
N PRO A 68 7.48 8.15 -8.60
CA PRO A 68 8.30 8.62 -7.49
C PRO A 68 7.51 8.91 -6.20
N SER A 69 6.19 8.99 -6.30
CA SER A 69 5.31 9.36 -5.18
C SER A 69 4.47 8.19 -4.64
N ARG A 70 4.55 7.01 -5.26
CA ARG A 70 3.72 5.85 -4.93
C ARG A 70 4.59 4.60 -4.79
N ALA A 71 4.43 3.92 -3.68
CA ALA A 71 4.95 2.57 -3.47
C ALA A 71 4.15 1.54 -4.29
N GLY A 72 4.72 0.37 -4.55
CA GLY A 72 4.01 -0.76 -5.14
C GLY A 72 2.81 -1.20 -4.29
N PRO A 73 1.90 -2.01 -4.84
CA PRO A 73 0.63 -2.36 -4.21
C PRO A 73 0.80 -2.88 -2.78
N CYS A 74 0.18 -2.20 -1.83
CA CYS A 74 0.21 -2.58 -0.41
C CYS A 74 -0.97 -1.95 0.32
N THR A 75 -1.78 -2.79 0.98
CA THR A 75 -2.90 -2.31 1.81
C THR A 75 -2.84 -2.98 3.17
N LEU A 76 -2.78 -2.17 4.25
CA LEU A 76 -2.93 -2.68 5.61
C LEU A 76 -4.40 -2.57 6.02
N VAL A 77 -4.99 -3.68 6.46
CA VAL A 77 -6.31 -3.73 7.07
C VAL A 77 -6.16 -3.94 8.56
N ILE A 78 -6.77 -3.05 9.35
CA ILE A 78 -6.80 -3.13 10.82
C ILE A 78 -8.23 -3.47 11.23
N ALA A 79 -8.40 -4.61 11.90
CA ALA A 79 -9.68 -5.04 12.45
C ALA A 79 -9.59 -5.06 13.97
N GLY A 80 -10.14 -4.03 14.63
CA GLY A 80 -9.92 -3.78 16.04
C GLY A 80 -8.43 -3.54 16.35
N THR A 81 -7.76 -4.50 16.95
CA THR A 81 -6.30 -4.43 17.25
C THR A 81 -5.45 -5.31 16.34
N ARG A 82 -6.05 -6.04 15.43
CA ARG A 82 -5.40 -7.02 14.56
C ARG A 82 -4.99 -6.38 13.23
N LEU A 83 -3.80 -6.70 12.76
CA LEU A 83 -3.17 -6.09 11.59
C LEU A 83 -2.93 -7.14 10.50
N PHE A 84 -3.47 -6.91 9.31
CA PHE A 84 -3.36 -7.79 8.14
C PHE A 84 -2.88 -6.98 6.94
N VAL A 85 -1.87 -7.47 6.23
CA VAL A 85 -1.38 -6.80 5.02
C VAL A 85 -1.87 -7.57 3.80
N VAL A 86 -2.33 -6.86 2.78
CA VAL A 86 -2.67 -7.41 1.47
C VAL A 86 -1.69 -6.84 0.46
N ASP A 87 -0.97 -7.73 -0.19
CA ASP A 87 0.16 -7.50 -1.07
C ASP A 87 1.33 -6.77 -0.39
N ALA A 88 2.52 -6.98 -0.89
CA ALA A 88 3.75 -6.44 -0.35
C ALA A 88 4.65 -5.93 -1.49
N GLY A 89 4.16 -4.90 -2.18
CA GLY A 89 4.92 -4.23 -3.22
C GLY A 89 6.07 -3.39 -2.67
N GLU A 90 6.94 -2.98 -3.58
CA GLU A 90 8.12 -2.16 -3.28
C GLU A 90 7.77 -0.97 -2.38
N SER A 91 8.60 -0.72 -1.38
CA SER A 91 8.45 0.39 -0.42
C SER A 91 7.20 0.35 0.49
N GLY A 92 6.26 -0.58 0.33
CA GLY A 92 5.06 -0.68 1.17
C GLY A 92 5.38 -0.83 2.66
N ALA A 93 6.30 -1.74 3.01
CA ALA A 93 6.76 -1.93 4.39
C ALA A 93 7.45 -0.68 4.97
N ARG A 94 8.23 0.04 4.15
CA ARG A 94 8.84 1.32 4.52
C ARG A 94 7.78 2.37 4.84
N ASN A 95 6.75 2.48 3.99
CA ASN A 95 5.65 3.41 4.20
C ASN A 95 4.88 3.11 5.48
N LEU A 96 4.59 1.83 5.79
CA LEU A 96 4.01 1.44 7.07
C LEU A 96 4.83 1.96 8.26
N THR A 97 6.15 1.81 8.20
CA THR A 97 7.05 2.31 9.25
C THR A 97 7.04 3.84 9.35
N LEU A 98 7.07 4.54 8.21
CA LEU A 98 7.02 6.02 8.16
C LEU A 98 5.70 6.57 8.70
N MET A 99 4.58 5.86 8.47
CA MET A 99 3.27 6.18 9.05
C MET A 99 3.21 5.92 10.56
N GLY A 100 4.19 5.23 11.15
CA GLY A 100 4.17 4.80 12.54
C GLY A 100 3.27 3.60 12.78
N MET A 101 3.03 2.76 11.76
CA MET A 101 2.31 1.51 11.95
C MET A 101 3.21 0.48 12.64
N PRO A 102 2.71 -0.25 13.65
CA PRO A 102 3.50 -1.22 14.40
C PRO A 102 3.68 -2.50 13.59
N THR A 103 4.63 -2.49 12.64
CA THR A 103 4.89 -3.60 11.70
C THR A 103 5.18 -4.93 12.43
N GLY A 104 5.78 -4.89 13.62
CA GLY A 104 6.00 -6.08 14.46
C GLY A 104 4.71 -6.79 14.89
N ARG A 105 3.54 -6.14 14.78
CA ARG A 105 2.23 -6.69 15.12
C ARG A 105 1.47 -7.25 13.92
N VAL A 106 2.02 -7.19 12.71
CA VAL A 106 1.38 -7.78 11.52
C VAL A 106 1.21 -9.29 11.76
N GLU A 107 -0.04 -9.75 11.71
CA GLU A 107 -0.40 -11.14 11.99
C GLU A 107 -0.25 -12.03 10.77
N ALA A 108 -0.63 -11.53 9.59
CA ALA A 108 -0.53 -12.26 8.33
C ALA A 108 -0.39 -11.32 7.13
N LEU A 109 0.24 -11.85 6.08
CA LEU A 109 0.26 -11.28 4.74
C LEU A 109 -0.67 -12.11 3.83
N PHE A 110 -1.43 -11.45 2.97
CA PHE A 110 -2.33 -12.05 2.00
C PHE A 110 -1.88 -11.61 0.61
N LEU A 111 -1.50 -12.54 -0.26
CA LEU A 111 -1.10 -12.23 -1.63
C LEU A 111 -2.28 -12.45 -2.57
N THR A 112 -2.56 -11.45 -3.42
CA THR A 112 -3.64 -11.53 -4.42
C THR A 112 -3.22 -12.38 -5.61
N HIS A 113 -2.02 -12.21 -6.07
CA HIS A 113 -1.35 -12.96 -7.14
C HIS A 113 0.18 -12.73 -7.05
N PHE A 114 0.97 -13.21 -8.03
CA PHE A 114 2.43 -13.24 -7.90
C PHE A 114 3.17 -12.41 -8.94
N HIS A 115 2.55 -11.36 -9.49
CA HIS A 115 3.33 -10.34 -10.20
C HIS A 115 4.36 -9.70 -9.27
N SER A 116 5.49 -9.29 -9.84
CA SER A 116 6.62 -8.79 -9.07
C SER A 116 6.26 -7.61 -8.18
N ASP A 117 5.48 -6.67 -8.68
CA ASP A 117 5.07 -5.46 -7.94
C ASP A 117 4.15 -5.74 -6.74
N HIS A 118 3.53 -6.93 -6.65
CA HIS A 118 2.75 -7.37 -5.48
C HIS A 118 3.57 -8.12 -4.44
N ILE A 119 4.80 -8.54 -4.77
CA ILE A 119 5.64 -9.39 -3.89
C ILE A 119 7.05 -8.85 -3.64
N ASP A 120 7.57 -7.92 -4.45
CA ASP A 120 8.97 -7.50 -4.44
C ASP A 120 9.39 -6.78 -3.13
N GLY A 121 8.45 -6.19 -2.39
CA GLY A 121 8.65 -5.65 -1.05
C GLY A 121 8.47 -6.66 0.09
N MET A 122 8.23 -7.94 -0.19
CA MET A 122 8.00 -8.96 0.84
C MET A 122 9.20 -9.15 1.77
N GLY A 123 10.42 -9.14 1.24
CA GLY A 123 11.63 -9.28 2.06
C GLY A 123 11.74 -8.20 3.14
N PRO A 124 11.68 -6.90 2.81
CA PRO A 124 11.59 -5.82 3.79
C PRO A 124 10.41 -5.97 4.77
N MET A 125 9.25 -6.44 4.32
CA MET A 125 8.09 -6.69 5.19
C MET A 125 8.39 -7.74 6.26
N LEU A 126 8.98 -8.87 5.86
CA LEU A 126 9.39 -9.94 6.77
C LEU A 126 10.39 -9.44 7.81
N LEU A 127 11.39 -8.68 7.36
CA LEU A 127 12.40 -8.10 8.24
C LEU A 127 11.81 -7.12 9.24
N MET A 128 10.99 -6.16 8.78
CA MET A 128 10.39 -5.14 9.66
C MET A 128 9.42 -5.75 10.67
N ARG A 129 8.70 -6.81 10.29
CA ARG A 129 7.87 -7.55 11.25
C ARG A 129 8.73 -8.22 12.33
N TRP A 130 9.80 -8.90 11.95
CA TRP A 130 10.66 -9.63 12.88
C TRP A 130 11.45 -8.69 13.79
N SER A 131 12.01 -7.60 13.26
CA SER A 131 12.76 -6.60 14.03
C SER A 131 11.86 -5.67 14.85
N GLY A 132 10.62 -5.46 14.45
CA GLY A 132 9.67 -4.59 15.15
C GLY A 132 9.11 -5.19 16.44
N LYS A 133 9.24 -6.52 16.62
CA LYS A 133 8.85 -7.27 17.83
C LYS A 133 9.60 -8.62 17.82
N PRO A 134 10.03 -9.16 18.96
CA PRO A 134 10.71 -10.47 19.01
C PRO A 134 9.70 -11.60 18.74
N ASN A 135 9.20 -11.66 17.51
CA ASN A 135 8.29 -12.72 17.08
C ASN A 135 9.01 -14.07 17.10
N MET A 136 8.36 -15.08 17.65
CA MET A 136 8.90 -16.43 17.81
C MET A 136 8.61 -17.35 16.61
N ALA A 137 7.67 -16.95 15.74
CA ALA A 137 7.26 -17.69 14.55
C ALA A 137 7.36 -16.81 13.29
N PRO A 138 7.63 -17.41 12.12
CA PRO A 138 7.66 -16.71 10.84
C PRO A 138 6.31 -16.06 10.53
N LEU A 139 6.29 -15.08 9.63
CA LEU A 139 5.04 -14.45 9.17
C LEU A 139 4.19 -15.46 8.38
N PRO A 140 2.93 -15.72 8.77
CA PRO A 140 1.99 -16.44 7.94
C PRO A 140 1.71 -15.67 6.63
N VAL A 141 1.86 -16.34 5.48
CA VAL A 141 1.56 -15.77 4.16
C VAL A 141 0.51 -16.62 3.48
N HIS A 142 -0.70 -16.09 3.42
CA HIS A 142 -1.80 -16.70 2.69
C HIS A 142 -1.75 -16.31 1.22
N GLY A 143 -2.05 -17.24 0.34
CA GLY A 143 -2.13 -16.99 -1.09
C GLY A 143 -2.74 -18.15 -1.86
N PRO A 144 -3.12 -17.95 -3.12
CA PRO A 144 -3.52 -19.04 -3.99
C PRO A 144 -2.34 -20.02 -4.21
N PRO A 145 -2.57 -21.19 -4.86
CA PRO A 145 -1.51 -22.14 -5.20
C PRO A 145 -0.34 -21.47 -5.93
N GLY A 146 0.89 -21.73 -5.49
CA GLY A 146 2.11 -21.06 -5.93
C GLY A 146 2.73 -20.15 -4.87
N VAL A 147 1.99 -19.78 -3.82
CA VAL A 147 2.51 -19.00 -2.70
C VAL A 147 3.69 -19.70 -2.01
N GLU A 148 3.73 -21.03 -2.04
CA GLU A 148 4.81 -21.84 -1.49
C GLU A 148 6.16 -21.55 -2.18
N GLN A 149 6.15 -21.38 -3.51
CA GLN A 149 7.36 -21.06 -4.28
C GLN A 149 7.86 -19.64 -3.96
N VAL A 150 6.93 -18.68 -3.86
CA VAL A 150 7.25 -17.30 -3.50
C VAL A 150 7.87 -17.25 -2.12
N VAL A 151 7.24 -17.84 -1.13
CA VAL A 151 7.72 -17.88 0.27
C VAL A 151 9.08 -18.59 0.36
N ALA A 152 9.26 -19.73 -0.32
CA ALA A 152 10.52 -20.45 -0.33
C ALA A 152 11.65 -19.59 -0.95
N GLY A 153 11.37 -18.86 -2.04
CA GLY A 153 12.32 -17.96 -2.68
C GLY A 153 12.78 -16.84 -1.75
N PHE A 154 11.86 -16.15 -1.09
CA PHE A 154 12.19 -15.08 -0.15
C PHE A 154 12.91 -15.61 1.10
N ASN A 155 12.50 -16.74 1.65
CA ASN A 155 13.19 -17.37 2.77
C ASN A 155 14.63 -17.72 2.41
N MET A 156 14.88 -18.25 1.21
CA MET A 156 16.23 -18.56 0.72
C MET A 156 17.07 -17.28 0.53
N ALA A 157 16.50 -16.26 -0.10
CA ALA A 157 17.19 -14.99 -0.34
C ALA A 157 17.62 -14.29 0.96
N TYR A 158 16.81 -14.37 2.01
CA TYR A 158 17.07 -13.70 3.30
C TYR A 158 17.76 -14.61 4.35
N ALA A 159 18.05 -15.86 4.03
CA ALA A 159 18.63 -16.80 4.98
C ALA A 159 19.96 -16.33 5.60
N LEU A 160 20.85 -15.74 4.77
CA LEU A 160 22.14 -15.21 5.25
C LEU A 160 21.93 -13.98 6.14
N ASP A 161 21.10 -13.01 5.71
CA ASP A 161 20.80 -11.81 6.50
C ASP A 161 20.20 -12.17 7.86
N ASN A 162 19.26 -13.12 7.89
CA ASN A 162 18.65 -13.61 9.12
C ASN A 162 19.72 -14.18 10.08
N GLY A 163 20.67 -14.97 9.55
CA GLY A 163 21.80 -15.50 10.32
C GLY A 163 22.69 -14.40 10.90
N TYR A 164 23.01 -13.39 10.11
CA TYR A 164 23.82 -12.25 10.55
C TYR A 164 23.13 -11.45 11.67
N ARG A 165 21.82 -11.23 11.56
CA ARG A 165 21.06 -10.49 12.58
C ARG A 165 20.97 -11.24 13.90
N VAL A 166 20.76 -12.55 13.87
CA VAL A 166 20.81 -13.39 15.09
C VAL A 166 22.19 -13.33 15.72
N ALA A 167 23.26 -13.43 14.93
CA ALA A 167 24.63 -13.34 15.42
C ALA A 167 24.96 -11.99 16.04
N HIS A 168 24.50 -10.87 15.46
CA HIS A 168 24.75 -9.51 15.93
C HIS A 168 23.93 -9.14 17.17
N HIS A 169 22.63 -9.50 17.20
CA HIS A 169 21.71 -8.97 18.22
C HIS A 169 21.34 -10.02 19.27
N GLY A 170 21.66 -11.27 19.02
CA GLY A 170 21.34 -12.41 19.88
C GLY A 170 19.90 -12.91 19.74
N PRO A 171 19.65 -14.17 20.16
CA PRO A 171 18.37 -14.84 19.98
C PRO A 171 17.22 -14.28 20.82
N ALA A 172 17.51 -13.48 21.83
CA ALA A 172 16.49 -12.81 22.64
C ALA A 172 15.86 -11.62 21.90
N ILE A 173 16.64 -10.90 21.08
CA ILE A 173 16.18 -9.73 20.31
C ILE A 173 15.68 -10.15 18.93
N MET A 174 16.41 -11.08 18.30
CA MET A 174 16.08 -11.64 16.98
C MET A 174 15.92 -13.16 17.11
N PRO A 175 14.76 -13.66 17.59
CA PRO A 175 14.56 -15.09 17.76
C PRO A 175 14.71 -15.83 16.43
N PRO A 176 15.55 -16.87 16.31
CA PRO A 176 15.82 -17.55 15.05
C PRO A 176 14.56 -18.11 14.37
N GLY A 177 13.58 -18.53 15.15
CA GLY A 177 12.29 -19.03 14.64
C GLY A 177 11.35 -17.94 14.10
N GLY A 178 11.64 -16.67 14.35
CA GLY A 178 10.75 -15.55 13.96
C GLY A 178 11.03 -14.96 12.60
N GLY A 179 12.20 -15.21 12.02
CA GLY A 179 12.60 -14.72 10.71
C GLY A 179 11.91 -15.47 9.56
N GLY A 180 11.70 -14.77 8.44
CA GLY A 180 11.10 -15.36 7.26
C GLY A 180 9.58 -15.50 7.31
N ALA A 181 9.03 -16.40 6.50
CA ALA A 181 7.60 -16.60 6.30
C ALA A 181 7.23 -18.09 6.28
N THR A 182 5.96 -18.40 6.59
CA THR A 182 5.33 -19.70 6.38
C THR A 182 4.23 -19.58 5.35
N ALA A 183 4.30 -20.34 4.27
CA ALA A 183 3.26 -20.38 3.25
C ALA A 183 2.00 -21.09 3.76
N LEU A 184 0.86 -20.48 3.54
CA LEU A 184 -0.48 -21.00 3.82
C LEU A 184 -1.32 -20.96 2.54
N PRO A 185 -1.12 -21.92 1.63
CA PRO A 185 -1.88 -21.97 0.39
C PRO A 185 -3.34 -22.31 0.66
N PHE A 186 -4.24 -21.77 -0.16
CA PHE A 186 -5.64 -22.16 -0.18
C PHE A 186 -6.11 -22.40 -1.61
N ALA A 187 -6.90 -23.43 -1.79
CA ALA A 187 -7.54 -23.68 -3.07
C ALA A 187 -8.62 -22.63 -3.32
N ILE A 188 -8.68 -22.12 -4.55
CA ILE A 188 -9.72 -21.19 -4.99
C ILE A 188 -10.49 -21.79 -6.17
N GLY A 189 -11.79 -21.69 -6.14
CA GLY A 189 -12.70 -22.11 -7.19
C GLY A 189 -13.73 -21.03 -7.50
N ALA A 190 -14.85 -21.40 -8.07
CA ALA A 190 -15.94 -20.46 -8.36
C ALA A 190 -16.60 -19.89 -7.09
N ALA A 191 -16.60 -20.64 -5.99
CA ALA A 191 -17.14 -20.17 -4.71
C ALA A 191 -16.06 -19.48 -3.89
N PRO A 192 -16.40 -18.40 -3.14
CA PRO A 192 -15.50 -17.79 -2.18
C PRO A 192 -15.08 -18.77 -1.07
N VAL A 193 -13.86 -18.58 -0.55
CA VAL A 193 -13.26 -19.43 0.50
C VAL A 193 -12.97 -18.57 1.74
N VAL A 194 -13.45 -19.00 2.89
CA VAL A 194 -13.13 -18.36 4.17
C VAL A 194 -11.72 -18.78 4.59
N ILE A 195 -10.82 -17.81 4.73
CA ILE A 195 -9.42 -18.01 5.08
C ILE A 195 -9.19 -17.83 6.58
N VAL A 196 -9.86 -16.83 7.17
CA VAL A 196 -9.85 -16.54 8.60
C VAL A 196 -11.28 -16.35 9.07
N ASP A 197 -11.63 -16.97 10.20
CA ASP A 197 -12.89 -16.75 10.91
C ASP A 197 -12.60 -16.88 12.41
N ASP A 198 -12.00 -15.85 12.98
CA ASP A 198 -11.50 -15.88 14.35
C ASP A 198 -11.46 -14.47 14.96
N GLY A 199 -11.67 -14.37 16.27
CA GLY A 199 -11.59 -13.11 17.00
C GLY A 199 -12.54 -12.03 16.49
N GLY A 200 -13.66 -12.40 15.86
CA GLY A 200 -14.63 -11.50 15.25
C GLY A 200 -14.21 -10.93 13.89
N VAL A 201 -13.08 -11.36 13.36
CA VAL A 201 -12.61 -11.04 12.02
C VAL A 201 -12.91 -12.19 11.09
N ARG A 202 -13.55 -11.89 9.97
CA ARG A 202 -13.74 -12.84 8.88
C ARG A 202 -13.05 -12.32 7.63
N ILE A 203 -12.16 -13.15 7.03
CA ILE A 203 -11.47 -12.86 5.78
C ILE A 203 -11.85 -13.93 4.77
N THR A 204 -12.40 -13.49 3.64
CA THR A 204 -12.86 -14.36 2.56
C THR A 204 -12.11 -14.03 1.29
N ALA A 205 -11.49 -15.02 0.65
CA ALA A 205 -10.91 -14.91 -0.68
C ALA A 205 -11.93 -15.28 -1.74
N PHE A 206 -11.87 -14.63 -2.90
CA PHE A 206 -12.70 -14.94 -4.07
C PHE A 206 -11.85 -14.80 -5.34
N ALA A 207 -12.16 -15.63 -6.34
CA ALA A 207 -11.46 -15.58 -7.62
C ALA A 207 -11.79 -14.30 -8.38
N VAL A 208 -10.79 -13.74 -9.06
CA VAL A 208 -10.93 -12.62 -10.00
C VAL A 208 -10.34 -12.98 -11.37
N ASN A 209 -10.55 -12.12 -12.37
CA ASN A 209 -10.09 -12.37 -13.73
C ASN A 209 -8.90 -11.45 -14.08
N HIS A 210 -7.70 -11.95 -13.96
CA HIS A 210 -6.50 -11.22 -14.34
C HIS A 210 -5.84 -11.80 -15.62
N GLY A 211 -6.65 -12.13 -16.62
CA GLY A 211 -6.20 -12.66 -17.90
C GLY A 211 -5.38 -13.94 -17.75
N PRO A 212 -4.13 -13.99 -18.26
CA PRO A 212 -3.29 -15.19 -18.21
C PRO A 212 -2.75 -15.47 -16.79
N VAL A 213 -2.81 -14.51 -15.86
CA VAL A 213 -2.31 -14.66 -14.50
C VAL A 213 -3.33 -15.41 -13.65
N GLN A 214 -3.04 -16.68 -13.41
CA GLN A 214 -3.95 -17.56 -12.69
C GLN A 214 -3.19 -18.48 -11.73
N PRO A 215 -3.73 -18.68 -10.52
CA PRO A 215 -4.92 -18.03 -9.98
C PRO A 215 -4.65 -16.58 -9.51
N ALA A 216 -5.67 -15.71 -9.61
CA ALA A 216 -5.69 -14.37 -9.02
C ALA A 216 -6.94 -14.23 -8.15
N VAL A 217 -6.80 -13.54 -7.01
CA VAL A 217 -7.85 -13.42 -6.00
C VAL A 217 -8.00 -12.01 -5.48
N GLY A 218 -9.22 -11.68 -5.04
CA GLY A 218 -9.50 -10.56 -4.17
C GLY A 218 -9.85 -11.03 -2.76
N TYR A 219 -9.91 -10.09 -1.81
CA TYR A 219 -10.21 -10.37 -0.41
C TYR A 219 -11.34 -9.49 0.12
N ARG A 220 -12.21 -10.08 0.93
CA ARG A 220 -13.22 -9.37 1.73
C ARG A 220 -12.88 -9.51 3.21
N PHE A 221 -12.85 -8.39 3.91
CA PHE A 221 -12.68 -8.30 5.35
C PHE A 221 -13.98 -7.85 6.00
N ASP A 222 -14.47 -8.61 6.95
CA ASP A 222 -15.64 -8.27 7.77
C ASP A 222 -15.23 -8.23 9.24
N TYR A 223 -15.63 -7.16 9.94
CA TYR A 223 -15.40 -6.99 11.38
C TYR A 223 -16.48 -6.13 12.01
N LYS A 224 -17.21 -6.68 13.02
CA LYS A 224 -18.25 -5.96 13.80
C LYS A 224 -19.20 -5.14 12.93
N GLY A 225 -19.71 -5.74 11.87
CA GLY A 225 -20.68 -5.13 10.96
C GLY A 225 -20.10 -4.11 9.98
N ARG A 226 -18.76 -3.98 9.92
CA ARG A 226 -18.04 -3.19 8.91
C ARG A 226 -17.37 -4.11 7.91
N SER A 227 -17.25 -3.66 6.66
CA SER A 227 -16.66 -4.48 5.61
C SER A 227 -15.87 -3.66 4.59
N ALA A 228 -14.74 -4.23 4.16
CA ALA A 228 -13.91 -3.72 3.08
C ALA A 228 -13.58 -4.85 2.10
N VAL A 229 -13.63 -4.56 0.81
CA VAL A 229 -13.27 -5.49 -0.26
C VAL A 229 -12.11 -4.93 -1.05
N LEU A 230 -11.09 -5.75 -1.28
CA LEU A 230 -9.92 -5.44 -2.10
C LEU A 230 -9.97 -6.30 -3.35
N SER A 231 -9.90 -5.66 -4.52
CA SER A 231 -10.06 -6.36 -5.79
C SER A 231 -8.88 -7.28 -6.12
N GLY A 232 -7.65 -6.93 -5.71
CA GLY A 232 -6.47 -7.36 -6.45
C GLY A 232 -6.53 -6.83 -7.88
N ASP A 233 -5.67 -7.31 -8.76
CA ASP A 233 -5.70 -6.94 -10.17
C ASP A 233 -6.74 -7.77 -10.91
N THR A 234 -7.58 -7.13 -11.72
CA THR A 234 -8.68 -7.82 -12.39
C THR A 234 -9.28 -7.02 -13.55
N ALA A 235 -9.62 -7.67 -14.63
CA ALA A 235 -10.65 -7.19 -15.54
C ALA A 235 -12.01 -7.17 -14.82
N PRO A 236 -13.07 -6.54 -15.37
CA PRO A 236 -14.40 -6.54 -14.77
C PRO A 236 -14.86 -7.94 -14.36
N SER A 237 -15.16 -8.15 -13.06
CA SER A 237 -15.41 -9.46 -12.46
C SER A 237 -16.77 -9.53 -11.76
N PRO A 238 -17.70 -10.37 -12.24
CA PRO A 238 -18.95 -10.64 -11.54
C PRO A 238 -18.75 -11.23 -10.14
N ALA A 239 -17.68 -12.02 -9.92
CA ALA A 239 -17.37 -12.60 -8.62
C ALA A 239 -16.96 -11.50 -7.61
N LEU A 240 -16.19 -10.49 -8.05
CA LEU A 240 -15.87 -9.31 -7.25
C LEU A 240 -17.16 -8.56 -6.86
N VAL A 241 -18.05 -8.29 -7.82
CA VAL A 241 -19.31 -7.60 -7.54
C VAL A 241 -20.14 -8.37 -6.51
N ALA A 242 -20.21 -9.70 -6.64
CA ALA A 242 -20.91 -10.55 -5.67
C ALA A 242 -20.26 -10.50 -4.28
N ALA A 243 -18.93 -10.59 -4.20
CA ALA A 243 -18.18 -10.51 -2.94
C ALA A 243 -18.26 -9.12 -2.28
N ALA A 244 -18.33 -8.06 -3.09
CA ALA A 244 -18.43 -6.68 -2.61
C ALA A 244 -19.86 -6.26 -2.23
N ARG A 245 -20.86 -7.11 -2.44
CA ARG A 245 -22.26 -6.74 -2.20
C ARG A 245 -22.46 -6.20 -0.78
N GLY A 246 -22.99 -4.96 -0.71
CA GLY A 246 -23.29 -4.26 0.54
C GLY A 246 -22.08 -3.91 1.40
N ALA A 247 -20.84 -4.00 0.88
CA ALA A 247 -19.66 -3.60 1.61
C ALA A 247 -19.63 -2.10 1.86
N ASP A 248 -18.91 -1.68 2.91
CA ASP A 248 -18.72 -0.25 3.18
C ASP A 248 -17.76 0.37 2.16
N VAL A 249 -16.63 -0.27 1.91
CA VAL A 249 -15.59 0.21 1.00
C VAL A 249 -15.21 -0.86 -0.01
N LEU A 250 -15.15 -0.48 -1.28
CA LEU A 250 -14.48 -1.23 -2.32
C LEU A 250 -13.16 -0.53 -2.67
N VAL A 251 -12.05 -1.18 -2.37
CA VAL A 251 -10.70 -0.81 -2.82
C VAL A 251 -10.48 -1.54 -4.15
N HIS A 252 -10.45 -0.81 -5.24
CA HIS A 252 -10.37 -1.38 -6.58
C HIS A 252 -9.14 -0.87 -7.33
N GLU A 253 -8.44 -1.77 -8.02
CA GLU A 253 -7.41 -1.36 -8.97
C GLU A 253 -8.02 -0.49 -10.07
N ALA A 254 -7.21 0.36 -10.72
CA ALA A 254 -7.70 1.16 -11.82
C ALA A 254 -6.64 1.49 -12.86
N LEU A 255 -6.95 1.14 -14.12
CA LEU A 255 -6.17 1.50 -15.29
C LEU A 255 -6.99 2.46 -16.17
N GLN A 256 -6.47 3.67 -16.46
CA GLN A 256 -7.14 4.59 -17.39
C GLN A 256 -6.66 4.35 -18.84
N PRO A 257 -7.48 3.70 -19.70
CA PRO A 257 -7.04 3.28 -21.03
C PRO A 257 -6.60 4.44 -21.93
N LYS A 258 -7.27 5.60 -21.83
CA LYS A 258 -6.92 6.79 -22.63
C LYS A 258 -5.53 7.30 -22.28
N MET A 259 -5.20 7.33 -20.99
CA MET A 259 -3.87 7.79 -20.53
C MET A 259 -2.78 6.78 -20.86
N VAL A 260 -3.07 5.48 -20.76
CA VAL A 260 -2.15 4.42 -21.23
C VAL A 260 -1.94 4.54 -22.73
N GLY A 261 -2.96 4.86 -23.52
CA GLY A 261 -2.85 5.13 -24.94
C GLY A 261 -1.86 6.26 -25.25
N LEU A 262 -1.91 7.37 -24.51
CA LEU A 262 -0.93 8.47 -24.68
C LEU A 262 0.51 8.02 -24.40
N LEU A 263 0.70 7.19 -23.37
CA LEU A 263 2.01 6.59 -23.07
C LEU A 263 2.47 5.67 -24.20
N THR A 264 1.57 4.83 -24.70
CA THR A 264 1.84 3.91 -25.82
C THR A 264 2.28 4.67 -27.06
N ASP A 265 1.56 5.74 -27.42
CA ASP A 265 1.88 6.55 -28.60
C ASP A 265 3.26 7.23 -28.47
N ALA A 266 3.58 7.72 -27.27
CA ALA A 266 4.89 8.31 -26.98
C ALA A 266 6.02 7.27 -27.10
N LEU A 267 5.81 6.05 -26.62
CA LEU A 267 6.77 4.94 -26.73
C LEU A 267 6.99 4.54 -28.18
N VAL A 268 5.91 4.44 -28.97
CA VAL A 268 5.99 4.14 -30.42
C VAL A 268 6.76 5.23 -31.14
N ALA A 269 6.47 6.50 -30.89
CA ALA A 269 7.16 7.62 -31.51
C ALA A 269 8.67 7.64 -31.20
N LYS A 270 9.10 7.05 -30.07
CA LYS A 270 10.50 6.92 -29.66
C LYS A 270 11.13 5.59 -30.09
N GLY A 271 10.42 4.71 -30.78
CA GLY A 271 10.90 3.39 -31.20
C GLY A 271 11.08 2.38 -30.06
N ILE A 272 10.44 2.59 -28.88
CA ILE A 272 10.53 1.69 -27.72
C ILE A 272 9.43 0.62 -27.85
N ALA A 273 9.63 -0.29 -28.81
CA ALA A 273 8.60 -1.22 -29.27
C ALA A 273 8.12 -2.21 -28.18
N ASN A 274 9.04 -2.78 -27.38
CA ASN A 274 8.69 -3.78 -26.37
C ASN A 274 7.77 -3.17 -25.29
N THR A 275 8.14 -2.02 -24.74
CA THR A 275 7.33 -1.35 -23.71
C THR A 275 6.00 -0.86 -24.29
N ALA A 276 5.99 -0.39 -25.55
CA ALA A 276 4.74 -0.02 -26.24
C ALA A 276 3.81 -1.23 -26.40
N GLN A 277 4.34 -2.43 -26.64
CA GLN A 277 3.53 -3.66 -26.71
C GLN A 277 2.95 -3.99 -25.33
N ILE A 278 3.76 -3.95 -24.27
CA ILE A 278 3.30 -4.19 -22.88
C ILE A 278 2.16 -3.23 -22.53
N THR A 279 2.28 -1.93 -22.85
CA THR A 279 1.23 -0.96 -22.56
C THR A 279 -0.08 -1.20 -23.34
N ARG A 280 -0.02 -1.87 -24.50
CA ARG A 280 -1.25 -2.32 -25.20
C ARG A 280 -1.88 -3.53 -24.53
N ASP A 281 -1.05 -4.49 -24.09
CA ASP A 281 -1.52 -5.76 -23.55
C ASP A 281 -2.22 -5.57 -22.19
N ILE A 282 -1.69 -4.71 -21.30
CA ILE A 282 -2.22 -4.50 -19.95
C ILE A 282 -3.67 -3.98 -19.94
N VAL A 283 -4.14 -3.30 -20.99
CA VAL A 283 -5.50 -2.74 -21.06
C VAL A 283 -6.58 -3.85 -21.00
N ASN A 284 -6.25 -5.07 -21.42
CA ASN A 284 -7.24 -6.14 -21.60
C ASN A 284 -7.54 -6.92 -20.30
N TYR A 285 -6.72 -6.78 -19.26
CA TYR A 285 -6.85 -7.56 -18.03
C TYR A 285 -6.85 -6.71 -16.75
N HIS A 286 -7.09 -5.40 -16.91
CA HIS A 286 -7.33 -4.43 -15.86
C HIS A 286 -8.70 -3.76 -16.01
N THR A 287 -9.11 -3.01 -15.03
CA THR A 287 -10.42 -2.34 -14.95
C THR A 287 -10.26 -0.83 -15.07
N SER A 288 -11.09 -0.16 -15.90
CA SER A 288 -11.07 1.31 -15.94
C SER A 288 -11.76 1.92 -14.72
N PRO A 289 -11.49 3.21 -14.38
CA PRO A 289 -12.20 3.90 -13.31
C PRO A 289 -13.72 3.89 -13.49
N GLU A 290 -14.21 3.99 -14.73
CA GLU A 290 -15.64 3.92 -15.05
C GLU A 290 -16.20 2.51 -14.75
N GLN A 291 -15.49 1.47 -15.14
CA GLN A 291 -15.88 0.08 -14.88
C GLN A 291 -15.80 -0.26 -13.38
N ALA A 292 -14.80 0.26 -12.65
CA ALA A 292 -14.73 0.15 -11.20
C ALA A 292 -15.93 0.84 -10.51
N ALA A 293 -16.37 1.98 -11.05
CA ALA A 293 -17.57 2.69 -10.62
C ALA A 293 -18.84 1.88 -10.91
N ASP A 294 -18.93 1.21 -12.06
CA ASP A 294 -20.02 0.28 -12.37
C ASP A 294 -20.06 -0.90 -11.38
N ALA A 295 -18.91 -1.48 -11.06
CA ALA A 295 -18.81 -2.56 -10.07
C ALA A 295 -19.24 -2.07 -8.66
N ALA A 296 -18.80 -0.87 -8.25
CA ALA A 296 -19.20 -0.24 -6.99
C ALA A 296 -20.73 -0.03 -6.89
N LYS A 297 -21.34 0.48 -7.98
CA LYS A 297 -22.80 0.64 -8.09
C LYS A 297 -23.53 -0.69 -8.03
N ALA A 298 -23.09 -1.67 -8.83
CA ALA A 298 -23.73 -2.98 -8.89
C ALA A 298 -23.65 -3.75 -7.57
N ALA A 299 -22.56 -3.57 -6.83
CA ALA A 299 -22.35 -4.13 -5.49
C ALA A 299 -23.10 -3.36 -4.39
N GLY A 300 -23.48 -2.10 -4.64
CA GLY A 300 -24.13 -1.25 -3.65
C GLY A 300 -23.20 -0.86 -2.50
N VAL A 301 -21.91 -0.64 -2.78
CA VAL A 301 -20.94 -0.20 -1.77
C VAL A 301 -21.17 1.25 -1.39
N LYS A 302 -20.69 1.67 -0.22
CA LYS A 302 -20.86 3.06 0.25
C LYS A 302 -19.77 4.00 -0.30
N GLN A 303 -18.56 3.48 -0.55
CA GLN A 303 -17.44 4.26 -1.07
C GLN A 303 -16.56 3.40 -2.00
N LEU A 304 -16.11 3.99 -3.11
CA LEU A 304 -15.10 3.44 -3.98
C LEU A 304 -13.75 4.15 -3.73
N LEU A 305 -12.72 3.36 -3.48
CA LEU A 305 -11.33 3.81 -3.31
C LEU A 305 -10.49 3.17 -4.40
N LEU A 306 -9.97 3.98 -5.33
CA LEU A 306 -9.12 3.47 -6.41
C LEU A 306 -7.69 3.31 -5.94
N ASN A 307 -7.09 2.17 -6.22
CA ASN A 307 -5.73 1.77 -5.86
C ASN A 307 -5.02 1.20 -7.09
N HIS A 308 -3.75 0.79 -6.98
CA HIS A 308 -2.99 0.22 -8.10
C HIS A 308 -3.19 1.01 -9.38
N LEU A 309 -2.75 2.29 -9.38
CA LEU A 309 -3.11 3.26 -10.41
C LEU A 309 -2.22 3.14 -11.65
N VAL A 310 -2.82 2.96 -12.80
CA VAL A 310 -2.14 2.84 -14.10
C VAL A 310 -2.72 3.87 -15.09
N PRO A 311 -1.92 4.70 -15.75
CA PRO A 311 -0.49 4.91 -15.57
C PRO A 311 -0.17 5.73 -14.31
N PRO A 312 1.12 5.93 -13.97
CA PRO A 312 1.54 6.83 -12.92
C PRO A 312 0.92 8.23 -13.06
N LEU A 313 0.51 8.81 -11.91
CA LEU A 313 -0.13 10.12 -11.85
C LEU A 313 0.82 11.11 -11.15
N PRO A 314 1.66 11.85 -11.89
CA PRO A 314 2.74 12.65 -11.32
C PRO A 314 2.27 13.83 -10.46
N PHE A 315 0.98 14.18 -10.54
CA PHE A 315 0.38 15.27 -9.77
C PHE A 315 -1.16 15.11 -9.65
N ALA A 316 -1.72 15.51 -8.52
CA ALA A 316 -3.15 15.37 -8.21
C ALA A 316 -4.07 16.13 -9.22
N PHE A 317 -3.54 17.15 -9.91
CA PHE A 317 -4.28 17.84 -10.99
C PHE A 317 -4.68 16.88 -12.13
N ALA A 318 -4.02 15.73 -12.29
CA ALA A 318 -4.37 14.71 -13.27
C ALA A 318 -5.57 13.81 -12.84
N TYR A 319 -5.98 13.85 -11.58
CA TYR A 319 -7.05 12.96 -11.08
C TYR A 319 -8.38 13.09 -11.82
N PRO A 320 -8.89 14.29 -12.16
CA PRO A 320 -10.12 14.39 -12.96
C PRO A 320 -10.02 13.71 -14.32
N ALA A 321 -8.87 13.82 -15.00
CA ALA A 321 -8.64 13.15 -16.27
C ALA A 321 -8.51 11.62 -16.11
N PHE A 322 -7.90 11.16 -15.01
CA PHE A 322 -7.82 9.74 -14.66
C PHE A 322 -9.21 9.16 -14.37
N LEU A 323 -10.02 9.85 -13.59
CA LEU A 323 -11.38 9.42 -13.24
C LEU A 323 -12.32 9.35 -14.44
N GLY A 324 -12.07 10.16 -15.46
CA GLY A 324 -12.96 10.23 -16.64
C GLY A 324 -14.40 10.49 -16.24
N ASP A 325 -15.30 9.61 -16.69
CA ASP A 325 -16.73 9.69 -16.43
C ASP A 325 -17.21 8.85 -15.22
N ALA A 326 -16.31 8.34 -14.39
CA ALA A 326 -16.65 7.44 -13.26
C ALA A 326 -17.77 7.97 -12.35
N ALA A 327 -17.84 9.30 -12.11
CA ALA A 327 -18.90 9.94 -11.33
C ALA A 327 -20.30 9.85 -11.96
N LYS A 328 -20.41 9.56 -13.27
CA LYS A 328 -21.69 9.27 -13.94
C LYS A 328 -22.17 7.84 -13.71
N HIS A 329 -21.24 6.94 -13.37
CA HIS A 329 -21.47 5.50 -13.16
C HIS A 329 -21.81 5.17 -11.71
N PHE A 330 -21.21 5.87 -10.75
CA PHE A 330 -21.45 5.66 -9.31
C PHE A 330 -21.69 6.99 -8.60
N SER A 331 -22.83 7.10 -7.89
CA SER A 331 -23.23 8.33 -7.19
C SER A 331 -22.62 8.47 -5.78
N GLY A 332 -21.99 7.43 -5.26
CA GLY A 332 -21.27 7.48 -3.99
C GLY A 332 -19.89 8.14 -4.14
N PRO A 333 -19.20 8.38 -3.02
CA PRO A 333 -17.85 8.94 -3.05
C PRO A 333 -16.86 8.05 -3.82
N ILE A 334 -16.10 8.65 -4.73
CA ILE A 334 -14.98 8.02 -5.45
C ILE A 334 -13.70 8.75 -5.04
N THR A 335 -12.73 8.02 -4.52
CA THR A 335 -11.46 8.56 -4.07
C THR A 335 -10.32 7.94 -4.86
N VAL A 336 -9.42 8.76 -5.41
CA VAL A 336 -8.12 8.30 -5.93
C VAL A 336 -7.21 8.08 -4.73
N GLY A 337 -6.78 6.84 -4.51
CA GLY A 337 -5.92 6.48 -3.40
C GLY A 337 -4.56 7.17 -3.46
N GLU A 338 -3.99 7.47 -2.30
CA GLU A 338 -2.63 7.98 -2.13
C GLU A 338 -1.94 7.22 -1.01
N ASP A 339 -0.62 7.06 -1.13
CA ASP A 339 0.18 6.47 -0.07
C ASP A 339 0.01 7.24 1.24
N GLY A 340 -0.17 6.51 2.33
CA GLY A 340 -0.42 7.09 3.65
C GLY A 340 -1.89 7.42 3.95
N MET A 341 -2.81 7.19 3.04
CA MET A 341 -4.24 7.39 3.30
C MET A 341 -4.77 6.31 4.23
N ILE A 342 -5.59 6.71 5.21
CA ILE A 342 -6.34 5.79 6.07
C ILE A 342 -7.83 6.12 6.00
N LEU A 343 -8.64 5.10 5.75
CA LEU A 343 -10.09 5.13 5.94
C LEU A 343 -10.41 4.45 7.27
N THR A 344 -11.25 5.10 8.07
CA THR A 344 -11.68 4.61 9.39
C THR A 344 -13.18 4.36 9.37
N LEU A 345 -13.56 3.12 9.69
CA LEU A 345 -14.93 2.60 9.72
C LEU A 345 -15.27 2.13 11.15
N PRO A 346 -15.72 3.02 12.06
CA PRO A 346 -16.00 2.63 13.43
C PRO A 346 -17.12 1.59 13.53
N ALA A 347 -16.96 0.61 14.41
CA ALA A 347 -18.00 -0.36 14.72
C ALA A 347 -19.27 0.33 15.26
N GLY A 348 -20.43 -0.24 14.95
CA GLY A 348 -21.71 0.34 15.38
C GLY A 348 -22.08 1.68 14.73
N SER A 349 -21.34 2.11 13.70
CA SER A 349 -21.57 3.34 12.95
C SER A 349 -21.64 3.04 11.44
N THR A 350 -22.24 3.94 10.66
CA THR A 350 -22.20 3.93 9.20
C THR A 350 -21.16 4.90 8.64
N THR A 351 -20.52 5.67 9.50
CA THR A 351 -19.55 6.71 9.13
C THR A 351 -18.30 6.08 8.52
N ILE A 352 -17.75 6.74 7.50
CA ILE A 352 -16.42 6.50 6.94
C ILE A 352 -15.69 7.83 6.98
N THR A 353 -14.55 7.88 7.66
CA THR A 353 -13.70 9.07 7.69
C THR A 353 -12.37 8.77 7.03
N GLN A 354 -11.72 9.80 6.50
CA GLN A 354 -10.47 9.70 5.78
C GLN A 354 -9.47 10.73 6.31
N LYS A 355 -8.21 10.33 6.45
CA LYS A 355 -7.07 11.22 6.73
C LYS A 355 -5.81 10.73 6.05
N LYS A 356 -4.76 11.55 6.01
CA LYS A 356 -3.43 11.19 5.52
C LYS A 356 -2.45 11.09 6.69
N LEU A 357 -1.55 10.10 6.66
CA LEU A 357 -0.57 9.80 7.70
C LEU A 357 0.89 10.10 7.24
N LEU A 358 1.12 10.20 5.92
CA LEU A 358 2.38 10.60 5.28
C LEU A 358 2.32 12.02 4.76
#